data_910dcaebd37cc204c842fb50c4105e18
#
_entry.id   910dcaebd37cc204c842fb50c4105e18
#
_cell.length_a   1.000
_cell.length_b   1.000
_cell.length_c   1.000
_cell.angle_alpha   90.00
_cell.angle_beta   90.00
_cell.angle_gamma   90.00
#
_symmetry.space_group_name_H-M   'P 1'
#
loop_
_entity.id
_entity.type
_entity.pdbx_description
1 polymer ?
#
loop_
_entity_poly.entity_id
_entity_poly.type
_entity_poly.pdbx_seq_one_letter_code
_entity_poly.pdbx_strand_id
1 'polypeptide(L)'
;EIVNGPLADEYTKTMDWLFDEYSELVHVCAPYFENQFPRQEGDSKYIYTASIRAKACDSARGLLPASTTSNVGIFGSGQAYESMLIRMNSHPLGEVRDYARMMLEELRKVIPSFLKRVDLPDRGGVWSDYFQENHEAMERIASSIHAEPEGIDEVNLVEWDHDAENKIAVAALYAHSDLPDTQLQAIVNAMSDAEKTEVLRAYAGDRQNRRHKPGRGMERSFYRFDVLSDFGSFRDLQRHRMMTIDWQRLGVKHGYSTAPAIEEVGWTQRWDDAMGHMSDFYQSVLDEHGSDVSQYV
;
A
#
# COMPACT_ATOMS: atom_id res chain seq x y z
N GLU A 1 11.15 19.68 3.06
CA GLU A 1 11.49 20.15 4.43
C GLU A 1 12.94 19.78 4.75
N ILE A 2 13.38 18.53 4.64
CA ILE A 2 14.75 18.09 4.97
C ILE A 2 15.80 18.90 4.19
N VAL A 3 15.65 19.02 2.86
CA VAL A 3 16.64 19.68 1.97
C VAL A 3 16.81 21.19 2.21
N ASN A 4 15.96 21.80 3.01
CA ASN A 4 16.04 23.20 3.41
C ASN A 4 16.27 23.36 4.94
N GLY A 5 16.53 22.25 5.64
CA GLY A 5 16.70 22.19 7.08
C GLY A 5 18.15 21.94 7.52
N PRO A 6 18.36 21.77 8.83
CA PRO A 6 19.69 21.50 9.39
C PRO A 6 20.36 20.23 8.86
N LEU A 7 19.57 19.23 8.42
CA LEU A 7 20.05 17.94 7.92
C LEU A 7 20.26 17.91 6.39
N ALA A 8 20.16 19.04 5.69
CA ALA A 8 20.17 19.09 4.22
C ALA A 8 21.43 18.48 3.59
N ASP A 9 22.62 18.83 4.12
CA ASP A 9 23.91 18.33 3.63
C ASP A 9 24.07 16.83 3.91
N GLU A 10 23.66 16.38 5.10
CA GLU A 10 23.70 14.98 5.49
C GLU A 10 22.73 14.15 4.65
N TYR A 11 21.50 14.62 4.48
CA TYR A 11 20.50 14.00 3.61
C TYR A 11 21.04 13.79 2.20
N THR A 12 21.60 14.85 1.59
CA THR A 12 22.12 14.77 0.22
C THR A 12 23.23 13.72 0.11
N LYS A 13 24.20 13.74 1.03
CA LYS A 13 25.31 12.77 1.04
C LYS A 13 24.83 11.34 1.26
N THR A 14 23.90 11.15 2.18
CA THR A 14 23.34 9.83 2.48
C THR A 14 22.56 9.28 1.30
N MET A 15 21.74 10.11 0.65
CA MET A 15 20.98 9.69 -0.53
C MET A 15 21.89 9.37 -1.72
N ASP A 16 22.89 10.21 -2.00
CA ASP A 16 23.87 9.96 -3.08
C ASP A 16 24.60 8.63 -2.85
N TRP A 17 25.10 8.41 -1.63
CA TRP A 17 25.73 7.14 -1.26
C TRP A 17 24.78 5.94 -1.43
N LEU A 18 23.53 6.05 -1.00
CA LEU A 18 22.55 4.97 -1.09
C LEU A 18 22.21 4.62 -2.55
N PHE A 19 22.13 5.62 -3.43
CA PHE A 19 21.95 5.41 -4.86
C PHE A 19 23.18 4.77 -5.53
N ASP A 20 24.38 5.07 -5.05
CA ASP A 20 25.61 4.40 -5.50
C ASP A 20 25.61 2.92 -5.08
N GLU A 21 25.26 2.60 -3.81
CA GLU A 21 25.10 1.23 -3.31
C GLU A 21 24.06 0.45 -4.12
N TYR A 22 22.89 1.08 -4.36
CA TYR A 22 21.86 0.48 -5.21
C TYR A 22 22.36 0.16 -6.62
N SER A 23 23.06 1.11 -7.24
CA SER A 23 23.58 0.93 -8.60
C SER A 23 24.62 -0.18 -8.68
N GLU A 24 25.50 -0.27 -7.70
CA GLU A 24 26.51 -1.34 -7.62
C GLU A 24 25.83 -2.70 -7.40
N LEU A 25 24.87 -2.79 -6.47
CA LEU A 25 24.15 -4.04 -6.21
C LEU A 25 23.40 -4.54 -7.46
N VAL A 26 22.77 -3.65 -8.24
CA VAL A 26 22.13 -4.02 -9.51
C VAL A 26 23.15 -4.64 -10.47
N HIS A 27 24.37 -4.08 -10.56
CA HIS A 27 25.44 -4.64 -11.40
C HIS A 27 25.94 -6.01 -10.92
N VAL A 28 25.99 -6.22 -9.61
CA VAL A 28 26.42 -7.49 -9.02
C VAL A 28 25.34 -8.56 -9.18
N CYS A 29 24.06 -8.20 -9.05
CA CYS A 29 22.94 -9.14 -9.20
C CYS A 29 22.70 -9.57 -10.66
N ALA A 30 23.02 -8.74 -11.66
CA ALA A 30 22.71 -9.07 -13.05
C ALA A 30 23.38 -10.36 -13.54
N PRO A 31 24.71 -10.62 -13.35
CA PRO A 31 25.35 -11.88 -13.73
C PRO A 31 24.78 -13.10 -12.96
N TYR A 32 24.41 -12.92 -11.70
CA TYR A 32 23.75 -13.97 -10.93
C TYR A 32 22.45 -14.42 -11.61
N PHE A 33 21.59 -13.48 -12.01
CA PHE A 33 20.35 -13.81 -12.71
C PHE A 33 20.57 -14.33 -14.13
N GLU A 34 21.62 -13.91 -14.83
CA GLU A 34 21.99 -14.50 -16.13
C GLU A 34 22.35 -15.99 -15.98
N ASN A 35 23.03 -16.36 -14.92
CA ASN A 35 23.37 -17.76 -14.61
C ASN A 35 22.14 -18.57 -14.18
N GLN A 36 21.24 -17.99 -13.38
CA GLN A 36 20.02 -18.67 -12.94
C GLN A 36 19.00 -18.85 -14.07
N PHE A 37 18.93 -17.92 -15.01
CA PHE A 37 18.00 -17.89 -16.11
C PHE A 37 18.72 -17.71 -17.44
N PRO A 38 19.47 -18.72 -17.91
CA PRO A 38 20.22 -18.62 -19.16
C PRO A 38 19.30 -18.38 -20.35
N ARG A 39 19.74 -17.51 -21.27
CA ARG A 39 18.99 -17.19 -22.48
C ARG A 39 18.77 -18.46 -23.32
N GLN A 40 17.52 -18.68 -23.73
CA GLN A 40 17.14 -19.81 -24.57
C GLN A 40 17.30 -19.47 -26.07
N GLU A 41 17.44 -20.53 -26.89
CA GLU A 41 17.41 -20.37 -28.35
C GLU A 41 16.06 -19.80 -28.81
N GLY A 42 16.09 -18.72 -29.60
CA GLY A 42 14.89 -18.00 -30.04
C GLY A 42 14.48 -16.79 -29.18
N ASP A 43 15.03 -16.64 -27.98
CA ASP A 43 14.75 -15.47 -27.13
C ASP A 43 15.27 -14.18 -27.77
N SER A 44 14.45 -13.15 -27.77
CA SER A 44 14.89 -11.80 -28.12
C SER A 44 15.95 -11.32 -27.13
N LYS A 45 17.13 -10.93 -27.63
CA LYS A 45 18.22 -10.38 -26.80
C LYS A 45 17.73 -9.19 -25.98
N TYR A 46 16.94 -8.30 -26.60
CA TYR A 46 16.42 -7.11 -25.93
C TYR A 46 15.51 -7.47 -24.74
N ILE A 47 14.54 -8.36 -24.97
CA ILE A 47 13.59 -8.78 -23.92
C ILE A 47 14.32 -9.51 -22.80
N TYR A 48 15.25 -10.41 -23.15
CA TYR A 48 16.05 -11.13 -22.17
C TYR A 48 16.85 -10.18 -21.28
N THR A 49 17.63 -9.27 -21.87
CA THR A 49 18.44 -8.30 -21.11
C THR A 49 17.56 -7.41 -20.22
N ALA A 50 16.40 -6.95 -20.73
CA ALA A 50 15.46 -6.17 -19.95
C ALA A 50 14.89 -6.96 -18.77
N SER A 51 14.60 -8.26 -18.95
CA SER A 51 14.08 -9.15 -17.90
C SER A 51 15.12 -9.41 -16.81
N ILE A 52 16.37 -9.66 -17.19
CA ILE A 52 17.48 -9.82 -16.22
C ILE A 52 17.69 -8.54 -15.41
N ARG A 53 17.74 -7.39 -16.09
CA ARG A 53 17.86 -6.11 -15.40
C ARG A 53 16.70 -5.86 -14.44
N ALA A 54 15.46 -6.17 -14.84
CA ALA A 54 14.30 -6.03 -13.98
C ALA A 54 14.44 -6.87 -12.69
N LYS A 55 14.88 -8.13 -12.80
CA LYS A 55 15.13 -8.99 -11.63
C LYS A 55 16.20 -8.42 -10.70
N ALA A 56 17.31 -7.93 -11.26
CA ALA A 56 18.37 -7.29 -10.48
C ALA A 56 17.88 -6.04 -9.76
N CYS A 57 17.14 -5.17 -10.45
CA CYS A 57 16.51 -3.98 -9.86
C CYS A 57 15.49 -4.36 -8.77
N ASP A 58 14.69 -5.42 -8.98
CA ASP A 58 13.72 -5.88 -7.99
C ASP A 58 14.37 -6.38 -6.71
N SER A 59 15.54 -7.03 -6.80
CA SER A 59 16.30 -7.48 -5.64
C SER A 59 16.98 -6.33 -4.89
N ALA A 60 17.49 -5.33 -5.62
CA ALA A 60 18.22 -4.20 -5.04
C ALA A 60 17.31 -3.08 -4.52
N ARG A 61 16.04 -3.01 -4.94
CA ARG A 61 15.16 -1.87 -4.70
C ARG A 61 14.90 -1.53 -3.23
N GLY A 62 15.16 -2.45 -2.31
CA GLY A 62 15.05 -2.18 -0.87
C GLY A 62 16.01 -1.11 -0.37
N LEU A 63 17.09 -0.81 -1.14
CA LEU A 63 17.98 0.33 -0.85
C LEU A 63 17.41 1.69 -1.29
N LEU A 64 16.34 1.71 -2.10
CA LEU A 64 15.79 2.98 -2.57
C LEU A 64 14.94 3.63 -1.49
N PRO A 65 15.23 4.89 -1.09
CA PRO A 65 14.44 5.61 -0.11
C PRO A 65 13.03 5.91 -0.64
N ALA A 66 12.06 6.10 0.25
CA ALA A 66 10.69 6.43 -0.14
C ALA A 66 10.59 7.78 -0.87
N SER A 67 11.58 8.66 -0.70
CA SER A 67 11.72 9.92 -1.44
C SER A 67 12.17 9.76 -2.91
N THR A 68 12.45 8.55 -3.37
CA THR A 68 12.83 8.31 -4.78
C THR A 68 11.76 8.83 -5.73
N THR A 69 12.13 9.80 -6.58
CA THR A 69 11.20 10.44 -7.50
C THR A 69 10.80 9.53 -8.66
N SER A 70 9.55 9.63 -9.09
CA SER A 70 9.00 8.86 -10.20
C SER A 70 7.97 9.68 -10.98
N ASN A 71 7.70 9.26 -12.22
CA ASN A 71 6.61 9.82 -13.00
C ASN A 71 5.34 8.99 -12.82
N VAL A 72 4.25 9.65 -12.42
CA VAL A 72 2.96 9.01 -12.21
C VAL A 72 1.90 9.63 -13.11
N GLY A 73 1.19 8.80 -13.86
CA GLY A 73 -0.02 9.19 -14.59
C GLY A 73 -1.26 8.91 -13.74
N ILE A 74 -2.10 9.93 -13.53
CA ILE A 74 -3.36 9.78 -12.79
C ILE A 74 -4.51 9.97 -13.78
N PHE A 75 -5.42 8.99 -13.84
CA PHE A 75 -6.63 9.05 -14.63
C PHE A 75 -7.86 8.82 -13.74
N GLY A 76 -8.83 9.75 -13.80
CA GLY A 76 -10.03 9.69 -12.99
C GLY A 76 -11.13 10.62 -13.48
N SER A 77 -12.32 10.52 -12.85
CA SER A 77 -13.41 11.47 -13.09
C SER A 77 -13.15 12.81 -12.40
N GLY A 78 -13.87 13.87 -12.80
CA GLY A 78 -13.79 15.17 -12.14
C GLY A 78 -14.08 15.12 -10.65
N GLN A 79 -15.03 14.29 -10.22
CA GLN A 79 -15.35 14.07 -8.80
C GLN A 79 -14.21 13.37 -8.05
N ALA A 80 -13.53 12.41 -8.71
CA ALA A 80 -12.37 11.75 -8.12
C ALA A 80 -11.23 12.75 -7.87
N TYR A 81 -10.97 13.66 -8.83
CA TYR A 81 -10.00 14.73 -8.65
C TYR A 81 -10.39 15.72 -7.56
N GLU A 82 -11.67 16.14 -7.50
CA GLU A 82 -12.16 17.01 -6.41
C GLU A 82 -11.88 16.38 -5.04
N SER A 83 -12.29 15.14 -4.85
CA SER A 83 -12.11 14.40 -3.59
C SER A 83 -10.63 14.19 -3.23
N MET A 84 -9.80 13.87 -4.22
CA MET A 84 -8.35 13.69 -4.04
C MET A 84 -7.68 14.99 -3.61
N LEU A 85 -7.95 16.09 -4.30
CA LEU A 85 -7.32 17.38 -4.03
C LEU A 85 -7.71 17.96 -2.66
N ILE A 86 -8.97 17.78 -2.23
CA ILE A 86 -9.41 18.16 -0.88
C ILE A 86 -8.61 17.38 0.19
N ARG A 87 -8.42 16.07 0.02
CA ARG A 87 -7.61 15.25 0.93
C ARG A 87 -6.12 15.60 0.90
N MET A 88 -5.58 15.89 -0.28
CA MET A 88 -4.18 16.34 -0.40
C MET A 88 -3.96 17.69 0.31
N ASN A 89 -4.93 18.60 0.26
CA ASN A 89 -4.85 19.90 0.96
C ASN A 89 -4.84 19.77 2.49
N SER A 90 -5.40 18.70 3.04
CA SER A 90 -5.38 18.41 4.48
C SER A 90 -4.17 17.58 4.93
N HIS A 91 -3.29 17.20 4.00
CA HIS A 91 -2.17 16.31 4.32
C HIS A 91 -1.11 17.01 5.18
N PRO A 92 -0.51 16.35 6.20
CA PRO A 92 0.52 16.97 7.05
C PRO A 92 1.77 17.39 6.28
N LEU A 93 2.17 16.63 5.23
CA LEU A 93 3.34 16.94 4.41
C LEU A 93 3.08 18.17 3.49
N GLY A 94 3.95 19.17 3.57
CA GLY A 94 3.91 20.38 2.74
C GLY A 94 3.98 20.07 1.24
N GLU A 95 4.85 19.14 0.86
CA GLU A 95 5.00 18.69 -0.54
C GLU A 95 3.67 18.20 -1.14
N VAL A 96 2.89 17.42 -0.39
CA VAL A 96 1.59 16.91 -0.87
C VAL A 96 0.60 18.05 -1.11
N ARG A 97 0.59 19.06 -0.23
CA ARG A 97 -0.24 20.27 -0.41
C ARG A 97 0.22 21.11 -1.60
N ASP A 98 1.51 21.19 -1.85
CA ASP A 98 2.06 21.89 -3.01
C ASP A 98 1.68 21.20 -4.31
N TYR A 99 1.76 19.86 -4.37
CA TYR A 99 1.25 19.11 -5.53
C TYR A 99 -0.26 19.30 -5.71
N ALA A 100 -1.05 19.33 -4.64
CA ALA A 100 -2.48 19.61 -4.73
C ALA A 100 -2.75 20.96 -5.40
N ARG A 101 -2.01 22.01 -4.99
CA ARG A 101 -2.13 23.36 -5.55
C ARG A 101 -1.75 23.37 -7.05
N MET A 102 -0.61 22.79 -7.40
CA MET A 102 -0.16 22.70 -8.81
C MET A 102 -1.16 21.93 -9.68
N MET A 103 -1.64 20.80 -9.21
CA MET A 103 -2.65 20.00 -9.92
C MET A 103 -3.98 20.75 -10.06
N LEU A 104 -4.43 21.44 -9.02
CA LEU A 104 -5.67 22.22 -9.06
C LEU A 104 -5.60 23.33 -10.12
N GLU A 105 -4.47 24.03 -10.20
CA GLU A 105 -4.24 25.08 -11.18
C GLU A 105 -4.33 24.53 -12.61
N GLU A 106 -3.64 23.44 -12.91
CA GLU A 106 -3.64 22.85 -14.27
C GLU A 106 -5.00 22.22 -14.64
N LEU A 107 -5.60 21.48 -13.72
CA LEU A 107 -6.89 20.82 -13.95
C LEU A 107 -8.04 21.81 -14.12
N ARG A 108 -7.99 22.98 -13.49
CA ARG A 108 -8.99 24.04 -13.69
C ARG A 108 -9.01 24.59 -15.11
N LYS A 109 -7.92 24.49 -15.87
CA LYS A 109 -7.88 24.87 -17.28
C LYS A 109 -8.73 23.95 -18.17
N VAL A 110 -8.98 22.72 -17.72
CA VAL A 110 -9.66 21.66 -18.50
C VAL A 110 -11.04 21.33 -17.95
N ILE A 111 -11.19 21.22 -16.61
CA ILE A 111 -12.44 20.81 -15.95
C ILE A 111 -12.84 21.78 -14.81
N PRO A 112 -12.96 23.09 -15.08
CA PRO A 112 -13.16 24.10 -14.04
C PRO A 112 -14.44 23.91 -13.23
N SER A 113 -15.50 23.43 -13.84
CA SER A 113 -16.81 23.25 -13.20
C SER A 113 -16.78 22.21 -12.08
N PHE A 114 -16.01 21.14 -12.23
CA PHE A 114 -15.86 20.10 -11.22
C PHE A 114 -14.99 20.54 -10.04
N LEU A 115 -14.00 21.39 -10.29
CA LEU A 115 -12.99 21.76 -9.30
C LEU A 115 -13.22 23.14 -8.65
N LYS A 116 -14.37 23.76 -8.95
CA LYS A 116 -14.69 25.10 -8.44
C LYS A 116 -14.72 25.17 -6.91
N ARG A 117 -15.07 24.07 -6.24
CA ARG A 117 -15.31 24.05 -4.79
C ARG A 117 -14.11 23.62 -3.95
N VAL A 118 -13.04 23.11 -4.58
CA VAL A 118 -11.92 22.45 -3.88
C VAL A 118 -11.29 23.34 -2.80
N ASP A 119 -11.08 24.62 -3.09
CA ASP A 119 -10.40 25.59 -2.22
C ASP A 119 -11.30 26.72 -1.71
N LEU A 120 -12.62 26.64 -1.95
CA LEU A 120 -13.53 27.63 -1.37
C LEU A 120 -13.62 27.42 0.14
N PRO A 121 -13.47 28.50 0.96
CA PRO A 121 -13.44 28.40 2.42
C PRO A 121 -14.70 27.75 3.01
N ASP A 122 -15.87 27.98 2.39
CA ASP A 122 -17.16 27.46 2.84
C ASP A 122 -17.54 26.11 2.17
N ARG A 123 -16.63 25.51 1.43
CA ARG A 123 -16.82 24.24 0.71
C ARG A 123 -15.67 23.27 0.98
N GLY A 124 -14.75 23.10 0.03
CA GLY A 124 -13.61 22.20 0.16
C GLY A 124 -12.67 22.58 1.30
N GLY A 125 -12.54 23.88 1.60
CA GLY A 125 -11.75 24.35 2.74
C GLY A 125 -12.25 23.75 4.07
N VAL A 126 -13.54 23.84 4.36
CA VAL A 126 -14.14 23.23 5.58
C VAL A 126 -13.85 21.73 5.67
N TRP A 127 -13.84 21.02 4.55
CA TRP A 127 -13.54 19.58 4.54
C TRP A 127 -12.05 19.31 4.79
N SER A 128 -11.18 20.12 4.21
CA SER A 128 -9.75 20.01 4.46
C SER A 128 -9.42 20.29 5.94
N ASP A 129 -10.02 21.32 6.52
CA ASP A 129 -9.87 21.68 7.93
C ASP A 129 -10.37 20.53 8.83
N TYR A 130 -11.54 19.96 8.54
CA TYR A 130 -12.10 18.83 9.27
C TYR A 130 -11.16 17.61 9.25
N PHE A 131 -10.58 17.25 8.10
CA PHE A 131 -9.65 16.13 8.01
C PHE A 131 -8.36 16.40 8.76
N GLN A 132 -7.85 17.63 8.70
CA GLN A 132 -6.66 18.02 9.44
C GLN A 132 -6.89 17.99 10.96
N GLU A 133 -8.00 18.57 11.45
CA GLU A 133 -8.35 18.57 12.87
C GLU A 133 -8.53 17.14 13.42
N ASN A 134 -9.15 16.26 12.65
CA ASN A 134 -9.28 14.84 13.01
C ASN A 134 -7.93 14.14 13.09
N HIS A 135 -7.06 14.38 12.12
CA HIS A 135 -5.71 13.82 12.12
C HIS A 135 -4.93 14.26 13.36
N GLU A 136 -4.88 15.57 13.63
CA GLU A 136 -4.21 16.14 14.80
C GLU A 136 -4.81 15.64 16.14
N ALA A 137 -6.13 15.43 16.20
CA ALA A 137 -6.78 14.91 17.38
C ALA A 137 -6.37 13.45 17.64
N MET A 138 -6.33 12.61 16.61
CA MET A 138 -5.90 11.22 16.71
C MET A 138 -4.40 11.11 17.05
N GLU A 139 -3.57 11.95 16.49
CA GLU A 139 -2.14 12.05 16.82
C GLU A 139 -1.93 12.33 18.34
N ARG A 140 -2.64 13.34 18.88
CA ARG A 140 -2.56 13.65 20.31
C ARG A 140 -3.00 12.49 21.19
N ILE A 141 -4.03 11.75 20.79
CA ILE A 141 -4.50 10.58 21.55
C ILE A 141 -3.48 9.44 21.43
N ALA A 142 -3.04 9.12 20.23
CA ALA A 142 -2.10 8.05 19.98
C ALA A 142 -0.74 8.28 20.70
N SER A 143 -0.26 9.53 20.74
CA SER A 143 0.99 9.88 21.44
C SER A 143 0.95 9.64 22.97
N SER A 144 -0.25 9.50 23.55
CA SER A 144 -0.43 9.14 24.96
C SER A 144 -0.35 7.64 25.23
N ILE A 145 -0.31 6.81 24.20
CA ILE A 145 -0.20 5.35 24.33
C ILE A 145 1.28 4.99 24.42
N HIS A 146 1.70 4.52 25.57
CA HIS A 146 3.07 4.09 25.84
C HIS A 146 3.12 2.57 25.91
N ALA A 147 3.35 1.94 24.76
CA ALA A 147 3.55 0.49 24.66
C ALA A 147 4.62 0.19 23.62
N GLU A 148 5.43 -0.81 23.88
CA GLU A 148 6.35 -1.34 22.88
C GLU A 148 5.58 -2.31 21.98
N PRO A 149 5.89 -2.33 20.66
CA PRO A 149 5.28 -3.29 19.76
C PRO A 149 5.63 -4.72 20.18
N GLU A 150 4.61 -5.56 20.29
CA GLU A 150 4.84 -7.01 20.42
C GLU A 150 5.23 -7.60 19.07
N GLY A 151 6.08 -8.64 19.08
CA GLY A 151 6.39 -9.39 17.86
C GLY A 151 5.14 -10.09 17.34
N ILE A 152 4.83 -9.91 16.07
CA ILE A 152 3.72 -10.58 15.39
C ILE A 152 4.26 -11.41 14.23
N ASP A 153 3.52 -12.45 13.84
CA ASP A 153 3.75 -13.14 12.59
C ASP A 153 3.52 -12.19 11.40
N GLU A 154 4.19 -12.44 10.27
CA GLU A 154 4.02 -11.63 9.05
C GLU A 154 2.56 -11.48 8.62
N VAL A 155 1.73 -12.49 8.88
CA VAL A 155 0.29 -12.47 8.62
C VAL A 155 -0.44 -13.09 9.80
N ASN A 156 -1.24 -12.27 10.49
CA ASN A 156 -2.06 -12.71 11.60
C ASN A 156 -3.55 -12.51 11.31
N LEU A 157 -4.35 -13.58 11.39
CA LEU A 157 -5.82 -13.51 11.30
C LEU A 157 -6.39 -13.05 12.64
N VAL A 158 -6.76 -11.76 12.72
CA VAL A 158 -7.25 -11.12 13.97
C VAL A 158 -8.71 -11.42 14.22
N GLU A 159 -9.52 -11.41 13.17
CA GLU A 159 -10.97 -11.57 13.30
C GLU A 159 -11.56 -12.12 12.00
N TRP A 160 -12.59 -12.93 12.13
CA TRP A 160 -13.40 -13.39 11.01
C TRP A 160 -14.86 -13.54 11.41
N ASP A 161 -15.73 -13.53 10.42
CA ASP A 161 -17.16 -13.72 10.64
C ASP A 161 -17.47 -15.21 10.85
N HIS A 162 -17.79 -15.59 12.10
CA HIS A 162 -18.13 -16.97 12.46
C HIS A 162 -19.45 -17.46 11.85
N ASP A 163 -20.32 -16.54 11.39
CA ASP A 163 -21.60 -16.82 10.75
C ASP A 163 -21.58 -16.59 9.23
N ALA A 164 -20.37 -16.55 8.65
CA ALA A 164 -20.14 -16.22 7.25
C ALA A 164 -20.96 -17.07 6.29
N GLU A 165 -20.95 -18.40 6.48
CA GLU A 165 -21.64 -19.34 5.59
C GLU A 165 -23.16 -19.10 5.58
N ASN A 166 -23.76 -18.90 6.74
CA ASN A 166 -25.20 -18.60 6.83
C ASN A 166 -25.53 -17.27 6.15
N LYS A 167 -24.77 -16.22 6.40
CA LYS A 167 -24.98 -14.91 5.79
C LYS A 167 -24.84 -14.93 4.27
N ILE A 168 -23.85 -15.67 3.76
CA ILE A 168 -23.64 -15.84 2.32
C ILE A 168 -24.77 -16.66 1.71
N ALA A 169 -25.20 -17.76 2.36
CA ALA A 169 -26.32 -18.58 1.89
C ALA A 169 -27.62 -17.79 1.83
N VAL A 170 -27.92 -16.99 2.87
CA VAL A 170 -29.07 -16.06 2.86
C VAL A 170 -28.99 -15.11 1.67
N ALA A 171 -27.82 -14.48 1.45
CA ALA A 171 -27.64 -13.54 0.36
C ALA A 171 -27.77 -14.20 -1.03
N ALA A 172 -27.27 -15.42 -1.17
CA ALA A 172 -27.39 -16.20 -2.39
C ALA A 172 -28.84 -16.51 -2.72
N LEU A 173 -29.63 -16.92 -1.73
CA LEU A 173 -31.05 -17.25 -1.90
C LEU A 173 -31.94 -16.03 -2.06
N TYR A 174 -31.56 -14.87 -1.47
CA TYR A 174 -32.37 -13.66 -1.47
C TYR A 174 -32.73 -13.18 -2.88
N ALA A 175 -31.79 -13.21 -3.80
CA ALA A 175 -32.01 -12.76 -5.17
C ALA A 175 -32.88 -13.75 -6.01
N HIS A 176 -33.16 -14.95 -5.47
CA HIS A 176 -33.88 -16.01 -6.16
C HIS A 176 -35.15 -16.44 -5.42
N SER A 177 -35.61 -15.66 -4.45
CA SER A 177 -36.84 -15.93 -3.67
C SER A 177 -37.58 -14.64 -3.43
N ASP A 178 -38.88 -14.77 -3.07
CA ASP A 178 -39.75 -13.66 -2.67
C ASP A 178 -39.83 -13.49 -1.14
N LEU A 179 -38.89 -14.15 -0.40
CA LEU A 179 -38.90 -14.16 1.05
C LEU A 179 -38.11 -13.00 1.64
N PRO A 180 -38.55 -12.37 2.72
CA PRO A 180 -37.77 -11.40 3.46
C PRO A 180 -36.49 -12.00 4.03
N ASP A 181 -35.42 -11.19 4.17
CA ASP A 181 -34.11 -11.59 4.69
C ASP A 181 -34.23 -12.34 6.02
N THR A 182 -35.01 -11.84 6.98
CA THR A 182 -35.21 -12.49 8.28
C THR A 182 -35.85 -13.88 8.21
N GLN A 183 -36.72 -14.11 7.23
CA GLN A 183 -37.33 -15.41 7.01
C GLN A 183 -36.31 -16.39 6.38
N LEU A 184 -35.51 -15.91 5.44
CA LEU A 184 -34.41 -16.69 4.87
C LEU A 184 -33.36 -17.04 5.93
N GLN A 185 -33.04 -16.14 6.85
CA GLN A 185 -32.14 -16.43 7.97
C GLN A 185 -32.67 -17.61 8.81
N ALA A 186 -33.97 -17.58 9.15
CA ALA A 186 -34.57 -18.68 9.92
C ALA A 186 -34.52 -20.02 9.17
N ILE A 187 -34.76 -19.99 7.85
CA ILE A 187 -34.67 -21.17 6.99
C ILE A 187 -33.25 -21.70 6.91
N VAL A 188 -32.29 -20.83 6.62
CA VAL A 188 -30.85 -21.22 6.50
C VAL A 188 -30.30 -21.73 7.83
N ASN A 189 -30.70 -21.11 8.96
CA ASN A 189 -30.31 -21.61 10.29
C ASN A 189 -30.82 -23.01 10.58
N ALA A 190 -31.97 -23.39 10.00
CA ALA A 190 -32.55 -24.73 10.15
C ALA A 190 -31.99 -25.77 9.13
N MET A 191 -31.24 -25.34 8.12
CA MET A 191 -30.60 -26.21 7.15
C MET A 191 -29.50 -27.04 7.78
N SER A 192 -29.33 -28.27 7.32
CA SER A 192 -28.16 -29.08 7.57
C SER A 192 -26.89 -28.51 6.88
N ASP A 193 -25.72 -28.89 7.35
CA ASP A 193 -24.43 -28.47 6.73
C ASP A 193 -24.35 -28.90 5.25
N ALA A 194 -24.96 -30.06 4.90
CA ALA A 194 -25.01 -30.53 3.53
C ALA A 194 -25.86 -29.59 2.63
N GLU A 195 -27.02 -29.17 3.08
CA GLU A 195 -27.88 -28.23 2.36
C GLU A 195 -27.23 -26.87 2.20
N LYS A 196 -26.60 -26.34 3.27
CA LYS A 196 -25.82 -25.08 3.20
C LYS A 196 -24.67 -25.19 2.19
N THR A 197 -23.94 -26.29 2.23
CA THR A 197 -22.85 -26.56 1.30
C THR A 197 -23.34 -26.60 -0.16
N GLU A 198 -24.51 -27.19 -0.41
CA GLU A 198 -25.14 -27.19 -1.74
C GLU A 198 -25.45 -25.77 -2.22
N VAL A 199 -26.06 -24.94 -1.37
CA VAL A 199 -26.33 -23.51 -1.69
C VAL A 199 -25.04 -22.77 -2.02
N LEU A 200 -24.01 -22.89 -1.18
CA LEU A 200 -22.74 -22.21 -1.38
C LEU A 200 -22.01 -22.68 -2.64
N ARG A 201 -22.03 -23.97 -2.94
CA ARG A 201 -21.45 -24.52 -4.17
C ARG A 201 -22.20 -24.02 -5.41
N ALA A 202 -23.52 -24.04 -5.38
CA ALA A 202 -24.34 -23.52 -6.47
C ALA A 202 -24.07 -22.01 -6.71
N TYR A 203 -23.93 -21.23 -5.63
CA TYR A 203 -23.65 -19.80 -5.71
C TYR A 203 -22.22 -19.49 -6.23
N ALA A 204 -21.22 -20.26 -5.82
CA ALA A 204 -19.87 -20.12 -6.33
C ALA A 204 -19.73 -20.59 -7.78
N GLY A 205 -20.50 -21.61 -8.17
CA GLY A 205 -20.46 -22.21 -9.49
C GLY A 205 -19.16 -22.95 -9.79
N ASP A 206 -19.09 -23.55 -10.98
CA ASP A 206 -17.86 -24.19 -11.48
C ASP A 206 -16.94 -23.16 -12.12
N ARG A 207 -15.97 -22.68 -11.34
CA ARG A 207 -15.06 -21.59 -11.73
C ARG A 207 -13.90 -22.13 -12.56
N GLN A 208 -13.82 -21.74 -13.82
CA GLN A 208 -12.77 -22.14 -14.77
C GLN A 208 -11.60 -21.14 -14.81
N ASN A 209 -11.78 -19.90 -14.37
CA ASN A 209 -10.75 -18.87 -14.35
C ASN A 209 -11.08 -17.74 -13.36
N ARG A 210 -10.13 -16.81 -13.17
CA ARG A 210 -10.24 -15.67 -12.23
C ARG A 210 -11.38 -14.69 -12.54
N ARG A 211 -11.93 -14.69 -13.75
CA ARG A 211 -13.03 -13.79 -14.15
C ARG A 211 -14.41 -14.35 -13.76
N HIS A 212 -14.50 -15.64 -13.48
CA HIS A 212 -15.70 -16.26 -12.92
C HIS A 212 -15.78 -15.90 -11.45
N LYS A 213 -16.42 -14.78 -11.15
CA LYS A 213 -16.57 -14.28 -9.78
C LYS A 213 -17.94 -14.67 -9.23
N PRO A 214 -18.02 -15.16 -7.98
CA PRO A 214 -19.29 -15.28 -7.27
C PRO A 214 -19.98 -13.93 -7.16
N GLY A 215 -21.27 -13.94 -6.85
CA GLY A 215 -22.05 -12.72 -6.64
C GLY A 215 -21.65 -11.98 -5.36
N ARG A 216 -22.25 -10.78 -5.18
CA ARG A 216 -21.97 -9.88 -4.07
C ARG A 216 -22.41 -10.39 -2.69
N GLY A 217 -23.09 -11.52 -2.62
CA GLY A 217 -23.38 -12.19 -1.35
C GLY A 217 -22.13 -12.54 -0.55
N MET A 218 -20.98 -12.74 -1.23
CA MET A 218 -19.69 -12.92 -0.56
C MET A 218 -19.24 -11.70 0.26
N GLU A 219 -19.75 -10.51 -0.05
CA GLU A 219 -19.45 -9.27 0.67
C GLU A 219 -20.18 -9.16 2.02
N ARG A 220 -21.07 -10.11 2.36
CA ARG A 220 -21.73 -10.16 3.67
C ARG A 220 -20.88 -10.75 4.78
N SER A 221 -19.70 -11.24 4.47
CA SER A 221 -18.72 -11.76 5.45
C SER A 221 -17.42 -11.02 5.33
N PHE A 222 -16.60 -11.11 6.37
CA PHE A 222 -15.31 -10.45 6.42
C PHE A 222 -14.24 -11.31 7.09
N TYR A 223 -12.99 -10.97 6.77
CA TYR A 223 -11.78 -11.36 7.50
C TYR A 223 -11.00 -10.10 7.82
N ARG A 224 -10.40 -10.02 9.01
CA ARG A 224 -9.48 -8.96 9.38
C ARG A 224 -8.11 -9.57 9.66
N PHE A 225 -7.14 -9.10 8.91
CA PHE A 225 -5.75 -9.50 9.05
C PHE A 225 -4.93 -8.32 9.56
N ASP A 226 -3.95 -8.63 10.41
CA ASP A 226 -2.83 -7.75 10.69
C ASP A 226 -1.63 -8.27 9.90
N VAL A 227 -0.97 -7.38 9.12
CA VAL A 227 0.06 -7.77 8.15
C VAL A 227 1.29 -6.92 8.37
N LEU A 228 2.40 -7.57 8.76
CA LEU A 228 3.72 -6.97 8.77
C LEU A 228 4.41 -7.29 7.45
N SER A 229 4.69 -6.26 6.66
CA SER A 229 5.31 -6.44 5.35
C SER A 229 6.30 -5.33 5.02
N ASP A 230 7.16 -5.58 4.05
CA ASP A 230 7.98 -4.54 3.45
C ASP A 230 7.14 -3.55 2.61
N PHE A 231 7.75 -2.39 2.31
CA PHE A 231 7.09 -1.33 1.54
C PHE A 231 6.66 -1.76 0.13
N GLY A 232 7.43 -2.66 -0.52
CA GLY A 232 7.11 -3.17 -1.84
C GLY A 232 5.80 -3.97 -1.84
N SER A 233 5.69 -4.92 -0.90
CA SER A 233 4.48 -5.75 -0.69
C SER A 233 3.28 -4.91 -0.29
N PHE A 234 3.46 -3.92 0.58
CA PHE A 234 2.42 -2.97 0.96
C PHE A 234 1.86 -2.20 -0.25
N ARG A 235 2.71 -1.73 -1.15
CA ARG A 235 2.26 -1.07 -2.39
C ARG A 235 1.44 -1.98 -3.30
N ASP A 236 1.70 -3.28 -3.29
CA ASP A 236 0.89 -4.24 -4.03
C ASP A 236 -0.46 -4.48 -3.36
N LEU A 237 -0.52 -4.55 -2.03
CA LEU A 237 -1.77 -4.62 -1.27
C LEU A 237 -2.66 -3.40 -1.53
N GLN A 238 -2.13 -2.19 -1.56
CA GLN A 238 -2.88 -0.96 -1.86
C GLN A 238 -3.58 -0.98 -3.22
N ARG A 239 -3.14 -1.79 -4.19
CA ARG A 239 -3.77 -1.93 -5.49
C ARG A 239 -5.03 -2.82 -5.49
N HIS A 240 -5.31 -3.52 -4.40
CA HIS A 240 -6.53 -4.31 -4.23
C HIS A 240 -7.70 -3.44 -3.79
N ARG A 241 -8.39 -2.84 -4.77
CA ARG A 241 -9.44 -1.82 -4.57
C ARG A 241 -10.64 -2.27 -3.72
N MET A 242 -10.85 -3.58 -3.58
CA MET A 242 -11.98 -4.14 -2.82
C MET A 242 -11.65 -4.40 -1.35
N MET A 243 -10.40 -4.24 -0.95
CA MET A 243 -10.02 -4.34 0.45
C MET A 243 -10.16 -2.98 1.14
N THR A 244 -10.62 -3.01 2.38
CA THR A 244 -10.46 -1.89 3.31
C THR A 244 -9.09 -2.04 3.94
N ILE A 245 -8.20 -1.10 3.68
CA ILE A 245 -6.81 -1.13 4.17
C ILE A 245 -6.58 0.10 5.01
N ASP A 246 -6.20 -0.11 6.27
CA ASP A 246 -5.63 0.89 7.15
C ASP A 246 -4.14 0.58 7.30
N TRP A 247 -3.28 1.60 7.34
CA TRP A 247 -1.85 1.40 7.45
C TRP A 247 -1.20 2.37 8.42
N GLN A 248 -0.13 1.90 9.03
CA GLN A 248 0.74 2.72 9.85
C GLN A 248 1.75 3.47 8.99
N ARG A 249 2.43 4.47 9.59
CA ARG A 249 3.56 5.13 8.94
C ARG A 249 4.68 4.14 8.69
N LEU A 250 5.44 4.40 7.62
CA LEU A 250 6.68 3.68 7.35
C LEU A 250 7.68 3.97 8.46
N GLY A 251 8.45 2.96 8.87
CA GLY A 251 9.42 3.12 9.93
C GLY A 251 10.38 1.94 10.03
N VAL A 252 11.35 2.06 10.90
CA VAL A 252 12.47 1.10 11.03
C VAL A 252 12.32 0.12 12.20
N LYS A 253 11.27 0.26 13.02
CA LYS A 253 11.12 -0.52 14.28
C LYS A 253 10.97 -2.03 14.08
N HIS A 254 10.46 -2.44 12.93
CA HIS A 254 10.21 -3.86 12.63
C HIS A 254 11.35 -4.51 11.82
N GLY A 255 12.45 -3.79 11.63
CA GLY A 255 13.58 -4.28 10.85
C GLY A 255 13.33 -4.24 9.34
N TYR A 256 13.97 -5.13 8.62
CA TYR A 256 13.94 -5.21 7.15
C TYR A 256 14.06 -6.65 6.66
N SER A 257 13.67 -6.87 5.42
CA SER A 257 13.84 -8.16 4.75
C SER A 257 15.04 -8.12 3.81
N THR A 258 15.78 -9.22 3.73
CA THR A 258 16.88 -9.40 2.78
C THR A 258 16.43 -10.33 1.66
N ALA A 259 16.53 -9.89 0.40
CA ALA A 259 16.17 -10.74 -0.72
C ALA A 259 17.22 -11.86 -0.88
N PRO A 260 16.82 -13.13 -1.18
CA PRO A 260 17.74 -14.25 -1.31
C PRO A 260 18.90 -14.00 -2.28
N ALA A 261 18.68 -13.25 -3.36
CA ALA A 261 19.73 -12.90 -4.30
C ALA A 261 20.89 -12.09 -3.67
N ILE A 262 20.62 -11.31 -2.62
CA ILE A 262 21.64 -10.51 -1.90
C ILE A 262 22.60 -11.40 -1.14
N GLU A 263 22.07 -12.45 -0.50
CA GLU A 263 22.86 -13.48 0.18
C GLU A 263 23.72 -14.26 -0.81
N GLU A 264 23.10 -14.71 -1.90
CA GLU A 264 23.76 -15.52 -2.94
C GLU A 264 24.90 -14.80 -3.68
N VAL A 265 24.79 -13.47 -3.81
CA VAL A 265 25.88 -12.66 -4.39
C VAL A 265 26.92 -12.17 -3.36
N GLY A 266 26.77 -12.56 -2.09
CA GLY A 266 27.70 -12.21 -1.01
C GLY A 266 27.64 -10.75 -0.56
N TRP A 267 26.46 -10.10 -0.70
CA TRP A 267 26.27 -8.69 -0.37
C TRP A 267 25.64 -8.45 1.00
N THR A 268 25.36 -9.48 1.78
CA THR A 268 24.63 -9.41 3.06
C THR A 268 25.21 -8.36 4.00
N GLN A 269 26.54 -8.36 4.21
CA GLN A 269 27.16 -7.40 5.13
C GLN A 269 26.96 -5.94 4.69
N ARG A 270 27.16 -5.63 3.41
CA ARG A 270 26.94 -4.26 2.90
C ARG A 270 25.47 -3.85 2.95
N TRP A 271 24.57 -4.81 2.74
CA TRP A 271 23.14 -4.60 2.91
C TRP A 271 22.78 -4.24 4.35
N ASP A 272 23.26 -5.03 5.30
CA ASP A 272 23.02 -4.81 6.74
C ASP A 272 23.63 -3.48 7.20
N ASP A 273 24.84 -3.14 6.75
CA ASP A 273 25.47 -1.84 7.02
C ASP A 273 24.64 -0.68 6.47
N ALA A 274 24.08 -0.82 5.25
CA ALA A 274 23.24 0.19 4.64
C ALA A 274 21.93 0.36 5.42
N MET A 275 21.26 -0.73 5.79
CA MET A 275 20.03 -0.68 6.58
C MET A 275 20.27 -0.09 7.98
N GLY A 276 21.40 -0.42 8.61
CA GLY A 276 21.81 0.15 9.89
C GLY A 276 22.01 1.66 9.78
N HIS A 277 22.78 2.11 8.79
CA HIS A 277 23.01 3.55 8.54
C HIS A 277 21.71 4.31 8.27
N MET A 278 20.82 3.74 7.47
CA MET A 278 19.52 4.34 7.18
C MET A 278 18.60 4.37 8.41
N SER A 279 18.67 3.38 9.27
CA SER A 279 17.95 3.39 10.55
C SER A 279 18.40 4.52 11.46
N ASP A 280 19.71 4.76 11.58
CA ASP A 280 20.26 5.85 12.38
C ASP A 280 19.89 7.21 11.78
N PHE A 281 19.95 7.33 10.46
CA PHE A 281 19.57 8.55 9.77
C PHE A 281 18.07 8.84 9.86
N TYR A 282 17.21 7.79 9.76
CA TYR A 282 15.78 7.92 10.02
C TYR A 282 15.51 8.49 11.41
N GLN A 283 16.23 8.04 12.44
CA GLN A 283 16.06 8.57 13.79
C GLN A 283 16.46 10.05 13.88
N SER A 284 17.53 10.44 13.22
CA SER A 284 17.94 11.87 13.16
C SER A 284 16.88 12.74 12.49
N VAL A 285 16.27 12.25 11.41
CA VAL A 285 15.18 12.99 10.74
C VAL A 285 13.90 12.98 11.57
N LEU A 286 13.60 11.89 12.26
CA LEU A 286 12.45 11.81 13.18
C LEU A 286 12.55 12.82 14.31
N ASP A 287 13.73 12.95 14.93
CA ASP A 287 13.98 13.86 16.04
C ASP A 287 13.89 15.33 15.62
N GLU A 288 14.34 15.66 14.40
CA GLU A 288 14.36 17.05 13.90
C GLU A 288 13.04 17.46 13.22
N HIS A 289 12.40 16.56 12.47
CA HIS A 289 11.29 16.88 11.58
C HIS A 289 9.98 16.15 11.88
N GLY A 290 10.02 15.16 12.79
CA GLY A 290 8.84 14.37 13.17
C GLY A 290 8.53 13.20 12.23
N SER A 291 7.54 12.43 12.62
CA SER A 291 7.20 11.13 12.03
C SER A 291 6.66 11.17 10.61
N ASP A 292 6.07 12.28 10.16
CA ASP A 292 5.59 12.39 8.79
C ASP A 292 6.75 12.56 7.80
N VAL A 293 7.75 13.34 8.18
CA VAL A 293 8.91 13.66 7.33
C VAL A 293 9.93 12.52 7.34
N SER A 294 10.12 11.82 8.48
CA SER A 294 11.06 10.70 8.56
C SER A 294 10.76 9.55 7.58
N GLN A 295 9.52 9.43 7.10
CA GLN A 295 9.16 8.44 6.09
C GLN A 295 9.83 8.64 4.72
N TYR A 296 10.48 9.77 4.49
CA TYR A 296 11.21 10.03 3.23
C TYR A 296 12.55 9.31 3.11
N VAL A 297 13.10 8.82 4.22
CA VAL A 297 14.43 8.19 4.26
C VAL A 297 14.40 6.69 4.43
#